data_57beb0097b7f77a85f8a64a9566c5ddf
#
_entry.id   57beb0097b7f77a85f8a64a9566c5ddf
#
_cell.length_a   1.000
_cell.length_b   1.000
_cell.length_c   1.000
_cell.angle_alpha   90.00
_cell.angle_beta   90.00
_cell.angle_gamma   90.00
#
_symmetry.space_group_name_H-M   'P 1'
#
loop_
_entity.id
_entity.type
_entity.pdbx_description
1 polymer ?
#
loop_
_entity_poly.entity_id
_entity_poly.type
_entity_poly.pdbx_seq_one_letter_code
_entity_poly.pdbx_strand_id
1 'polypeptide(L)'
;MNFSKLKFGATIGIIGGGQLGKMMAQSAQKMGYKVIVLDPNEDCPCRYVAHQFIHANYDDEQALNQLGENSDVVTYEFENISSEQLKKLTQLYHIPQGYQAIELLQDRLTEKQTLLEANTQIVPFVQIQTNQDLLKACLLYTSDAADE
;
A
#
# COMPACT_ATOMS: atom_id res chain seq x y z
N MET A 1 -8.30 9.92 -17.25
CA MET A 1 -7.12 10.15 -16.37
C MET A 1 -5.99 10.70 -17.20
N ASN A 2 -5.56 11.91 -16.92
CA ASN A 2 -4.45 12.52 -17.68
C ASN A 2 -3.15 12.07 -16.99
N PHE A 3 -2.52 11.03 -17.49
CA PHE A 3 -1.21 10.60 -16.99
C PHE A 3 -0.17 11.61 -17.48
N SER A 4 0.09 12.65 -16.72
CA SER A 4 1.23 13.51 -16.97
C SER A 4 2.50 12.68 -16.71
N LYS A 5 3.28 12.45 -17.76
CA LYS A 5 4.59 11.78 -17.63
C LYS A 5 5.47 12.59 -16.69
N LEU A 6 6.07 11.94 -15.71
CA LEU A 6 7.08 12.57 -14.84
C LEU A 6 8.26 13.05 -15.69
N LYS A 7 8.75 14.23 -15.40
CA LYS A 7 9.96 14.76 -16.03
C LYS A 7 11.18 13.98 -15.54
N PHE A 8 12.20 13.89 -16.36
CA PHE A 8 13.49 13.33 -15.94
C PHE A 8 14.03 14.12 -14.72
N GLY A 9 14.53 13.41 -13.72
CA GLY A 9 15.00 14.01 -12.47
C GLY A 9 13.91 14.36 -11.46
N ALA A 10 12.63 14.06 -11.74
CA ALA A 10 11.54 14.23 -10.79
C ALA A 10 11.76 13.41 -9.51
N THR A 11 11.11 13.81 -8.44
CA THR A 11 11.20 13.17 -7.12
C THR A 11 9.97 12.31 -6.87
N ILE A 12 10.18 11.06 -6.50
CA ILE A 12 9.16 10.09 -6.09
C ILE A 12 9.21 9.96 -4.58
N GLY A 13 8.09 10.26 -3.92
CA GLY A 13 7.88 9.99 -2.50
C GLY A 13 7.33 8.58 -2.33
N ILE A 14 7.89 7.80 -1.43
CA ILE A 14 7.44 6.43 -1.13
C ILE A 14 7.04 6.37 0.35
N ILE A 15 5.80 5.99 0.62
CA ILE A 15 5.34 5.65 1.96
C ILE A 15 5.55 4.14 2.13
N GLY A 16 6.43 3.77 3.07
CA GLY A 16 6.88 2.40 3.27
C GLY A 16 8.29 2.16 2.75
N GLY A 17 9.22 1.91 3.67
CA GLY A 17 10.65 1.72 3.40
C GLY A 17 11.11 0.27 3.49
N GLY A 18 10.19 -0.69 3.47
CA GLY A 18 10.47 -2.12 3.51
C GLY A 18 11.23 -2.62 2.28
N GLN A 19 11.25 -3.94 2.10
CA GLN A 19 11.98 -4.55 1.00
C GLN A 19 11.42 -4.16 -0.37
N LEU A 20 10.09 -4.07 -0.50
CA LEU A 20 9.44 -3.65 -1.75
C LEU A 20 9.71 -2.17 -2.03
N GLY A 21 9.60 -1.29 -1.01
CA GLY A 21 9.96 0.12 -1.12
C GLY A 21 11.39 0.32 -1.59
N LYS A 22 12.35 -0.49 -1.09
CA LYS A 22 13.73 -0.48 -1.56
C LYS A 22 13.86 -0.88 -3.02
N MET A 23 13.14 -1.92 -3.46
CA MET A 23 13.16 -2.36 -4.87
C MET A 23 12.57 -1.28 -5.78
N MET A 24 11.48 -0.64 -5.36
CA MET A 24 10.88 0.49 -6.08
C MET A 24 11.86 1.67 -6.17
N ALA A 25 12.50 2.05 -5.06
CA ALA A 25 13.49 3.12 -5.01
C ALA A 25 14.66 2.87 -5.97
N GLN A 26 15.23 1.66 -5.95
CA GLN A 26 16.32 1.28 -6.84
C GLN A 26 15.90 1.30 -8.32
N SER A 27 14.69 0.86 -8.63
CA SER A 27 14.15 0.91 -9.99
C SER A 27 13.93 2.35 -10.46
N ALA A 28 13.37 3.22 -9.60
CA ALA A 28 13.19 4.63 -9.88
C ALA A 28 14.53 5.33 -10.15
N GLN A 29 15.55 5.06 -9.34
CA GLN A 29 16.89 5.62 -9.50
C GLN A 29 17.57 5.19 -10.80
N LYS A 30 17.41 3.92 -11.21
CA LYS A 30 17.89 3.44 -12.53
C LYS A 30 17.26 4.20 -13.68
N MET A 31 16.03 4.70 -13.51
CA MET A 31 15.33 5.53 -14.50
C MET A 31 15.64 7.03 -14.37
N GLY A 32 16.53 7.42 -13.45
CA GLY A 32 16.97 8.81 -13.26
C GLY A 32 16.08 9.66 -12.37
N TYR A 33 15.21 9.04 -11.53
CA TYR A 33 14.39 9.74 -10.55
C TYR A 33 15.08 9.85 -9.20
N LYS A 34 14.73 10.89 -8.45
CA LYS A 34 15.08 11.00 -7.02
C LYS A 34 14.03 10.28 -6.19
N VAL A 35 14.40 9.83 -5.00
CA VAL A 35 13.49 9.13 -4.10
C VAL A 35 13.60 9.68 -2.69
N ILE A 36 12.45 10.00 -2.10
CA ILE A 36 12.26 10.29 -0.68
C ILE A 36 11.43 9.16 -0.11
N VAL A 37 11.82 8.60 1.03
CA VAL A 37 11.05 7.54 1.70
C VAL A 37 10.65 7.97 3.10
N LEU A 38 9.43 7.61 3.52
CA LEU A 38 8.93 7.73 4.88
C LEU A 38 8.69 6.35 5.47
N ASP A 39 9.27 6.08 6.64
CA ASP A 39 9.10 4.80 7.34
C ASP A 39 9.31 4.98 8.85
N PRO A 40 8.52 4.32 9.73
CA PRO A 40 8.71 4.37 11.18
C PRO A 40 9.91 3.57 11.67
N ASN A 41 10.41 2.64 10.89
CA ASN A 41 11.61 1.89 11.25
C ASN A 41 12.86 2.63 10.79
N GLU A 42 13.64 3.12 11.75
CA GLU A 42 14.89 3.83 11.48
C GLU A 42 15.87 3.02 10.62
N ASP A 43 15.89 1.70 10.77
CA ASP A 43 16.76 0.78 10.03
C ASP A 43 16.04 0.08 8.85
N CYS A 44 15.01 0.72 8.29
CA CYS A 44 14.30 0.14 7.14
C CYS A 44 15.24 -0.02 5.93
N PRO A 45 15.04 -1.08 5.11
CA PRO A 45 15.91 -1.37 3.96
C PRO A 45 16.04 -0.21 2.96
N CYS A 46 15.02 0.61 2.81
CA CYS A 46 15.00 1.71 1.86
C CYS A 46 15.84 2.92 2.30
N ARG A 47 16.06 3.11 3.61
CA ARG A 47 16.87 4.21 4.17
C ARG A 47 18.23 4.35 3.49
N TYR A 48 18.88 3.22 3.25
CA TYR A 48 20.26 3.18 2.73
C TYR A 48 20.37 3.40 1.23
N VAL A 49 19.25 3.47 0.52
CA VAL A 49 19.21 3.68 -0.92
C VAL A 49 18.46 4.95 -1.32
N ALA A 50 17.55 5.45 -0.51
CA ALA A 50 16.81 6.68 -0.79
C ALA A 50 17.72 7.92 -0.74
N HIS A 51 17.39 8.97 -1.50
CA HIS A 51 18.09 10.26 -1.46
C HIS A 51 17.78 11.01 -0.16
N GLN A 52 16.57 10.82 0.38
CA GLN A 52 16.15 11.38 1.66
C GLN A 52 15.29 10.36 2.40
N PHE A 53 15.46 10.31 3.71
CA PHE A 53 14.69 9.48 4.61
C PHE A 53 13.96 10.36 5.63
N ILE A 54 12.67 10.13 5.79
CA ILE A 54 11.81 10.75 6.80
C ILE A 54 11.45 9.65 7.80
N HIS A 55 12.01 9.75 9.01
CA HIS A 55 11.70 8.84 10.11
C HIS A 55 10.45 9.32 10.82
N ALA A 56 9.30 8.72 10.55
CA ALA A 56 8.02 9.08 11.14
C ALA A 56 7.01 7.93 11.01
N ASN A 57 5.99 7.94 11.87
CA ASN A 57 4.86 7.03 11.75
C ASN A 57 4.03 7.34 10.50
N TYR A 58 3.32 6.35 10.00
CA TYR A 58 2.47 6.47 8.80
C TYR A 58 1.19 7.31 9.02
N ASP A 59 0.89 7.70 10.25
CA ASP A 59 -0.18 8.60 10.66
C ASP A 59 0.30 10.01 11.03
N ASP A 60 1.61 10.27 10.95
CA ASP A 60 2.19 11.59 11.19
C ASP A 60 1.87 12.53 10.02
N GLU A 61 0.87 13.38 10.22
CA GLU A 61 0.37 14.30 9.20
C GLU A 61 1.45 15.30 8.75
N GLN A 62 2.32 15.75 9.65
CA GLN A 62 3.39 16.70 9.28
C GLN A 62 4.44 16.03 8.40
N ALA A 63 4.85 14.82 8.75
CA ALA A 63 5.82 14.05 7.97
C ALA A 63 5.26 13.64 6.60
N LEU A 64 3.98 13.26 6.54
CA LEU A 64 3.30 12.95 5.28
C LEU A 64 3.18 14.19 4.38
N ASN A 65 2.87 15.36 4.93
CA ASN A 65 2.87 16.62 4.19
C ASN A 65 4.28 16.98 3.71
N GLN A 66 5.30 16.83 4.56
CA GLN A 66 6.70 17.04 4.16
C GLN A 66 7.10 16.13 3.00
N LEU A 67 6.68 14.87 3.02
CA LEU A 67 6.91 13.94 1.90
C LEU A 67 6.24 14.44 0.63
N GLY A 68 4.95 14.83 0.72
CA GLY A 68 4.17 15.31 -0.42
C GLY A 68 4.72 16.59 -1.03
N GLU A 69 5.07 17.58 -0.21
CA GLU A 69 5.63 18.87 -0.65
C GLU A 69 6.96 18.73 -1.38
N ASN A 70 7.76 17.72 -1.03
CA ASN A 70 9.09 17.50 -1.61
C ASN A 70 9.09 16.45 -2.73
N SER A 71 7.90 15.99 -3.17
CA SER A 71 7.75 14.97 -4.19
C SER A 71 6.87 15.45 -5.35
N ASP A 72 7.25 15.11 -6.57
CA ASP A 72 6.41 15.35 -7.76
C ASP A 72 5.27 14.32 -7.85
N VAL A 73 5.46 13.14 -7.28
CA VAL A 73 4.47 12.08 -7.14
C VAL A 73 4.74 11.29 -5.86
N VAL A 74 3.68 10.87 -5.19
CA VAL A 74 3.76 10.00 -4.02
C VAL A 74 3.12 8.65 -4.34
N THR A 75 3.73 7.60 -3.84
CA THR A 75 3.22 6.22 -3.91
C THR A 75 3.36 5.55 -2.54
N TYR A 76 2.67 4.45 -2.36
CA TYR A 76 2.78 3.62 -1.16
C TYR A 76 2.95 2.16 -1.56
N GLU A 77 3.56 1.34 -0.70
CA GLU A 77 3.90 -0.04 -1.02
C GLU A 77 3.10 -1.10 -0.25
N PHE A 78 2.28 -0.69 0.73
CA PHE A 78 1.59 -1.61 1.63
C PHE A 78 0.21 -1.08 2.02
N GLU A 79 -0.65 -1.97 2.55
CA GLU A 79 -2.05 -1.69 2.86
C GLU A 79 -2.29 -1.10 4.26
N ASN A 80 -1.29 -1.07 5.15
CA ASN A 80 -1.48 -0.63 6.55
C ASN A 80 -1.40 0.90 6.77
N ILE A 81 -1.50 1.68 5.71
CA ILE A 81 -1.65 3.14 5.79
C ILE A 81 -3.14 3.48 6.04
N SER A 82 -3.42 4.46 6.88
CA SER A 82 -4.79 4.94 7.09
C SER A 82 -5.42 5.44 5.78
N SER A 83 -6.53 4.84 5.37
CA SER A 83 -7.27 5.27 4.18
C SER A 83 -7.76 6.72 4.30
N GLU A 84 -8.11 7.18 5.51
CA GLU A 84 -8.51 8.56 5.78
C GLU A 84 -7.35 9.54 5.57
N GLN A 85 -6.15 9.22 6.07
CA GLN A 85 -4.95 10.04 5.84
C GLN A 85 -4.59 10.09 4.36
N LEU A 86 -4.62 8.93 3.70
CA LEU A 86 -4.33 8.85 2.28
C LEU A 86 -5.35 9.63 1.44
N LYS A 87 -6.63 9.63 1.84
CA LYS A 87 -7.68 10.44 1.21
C LYS A 87 -7.40 11.93 1.31
N LYS A 88 -6.96 12.42 2.48
CA LYS A 88 -6.53 13.82 2.64
C LYS A 88 -5.33 14.15 1.75
N LEU A 89 -4.32 13.28 1.75
CA LEU A 89 -3.12 13.47 0.92
C LEU A 89 -3.43 13.50 -0.57
N THR A 90 -4.37 12.68 -1.07
CA THR A 90 -4.77 12.68 -2.50
C THR A 90 -5.44 13.97 -2.95
N GLN A 91 -5.95 14.79 -2.03
CA GLN A 91 -6.50 16.11 -2.34
C GLN A 91 -5.43 17.18 -2.51
N LEU A 92 -4.26 16.98 -1.90
CA LEU A 92 -3.17 17.96 -1.85
C LEU A 92 -2.03 17.59 -2.82
N TYR A 93 -1.75 16.32 -2.99
CA TYR A 93 -0.58 15.80 -3.71
C TYR A 93 -0.97 14.81 -4.79
N HIS A 94 -0.09 14.62 -5.76
CA HIS A 94 -0.29 13.66 -6.84
C HIS A 94 0.00 12.23 -6.37
N ILE A 95 -1.05 11.47 -6.09
CA ILE A 95 -1.00 10.06 -5.67
C ILE A 95 -1.84 9.23 -6.67
N PRO A 96 -1.26 8.74 -7.77
CA PRO A 96 -2.00 8.10 -8.88
C PRO A 96 -2.78 6.85 -8.47
N GLN A 97 -2.30 6.12 -7.46
CA GLN A 97 -2.97 4.93 -6.93
C GLN A 97 -4.31 5.29 -6.25
N GLY A 98 -4.45 6.55 -5.77
CA GLY A 98 -5.60 6.96 -4.97
C GLY A 98 -5.63 6.29 -3.59
N TYR A 99 -6.78 6.32 -2.94
CA TYR A 99 -6.99 5.72 -1.62
C TYR A 99 -8.04 4.58 -1.65
N GLN A 100 -8.82 4.51 -2.73
CA GLN A 100 -9.98 3.60 -2.83
C GLN A 100 -9.55 2.13 -2.75
N ALA A 101 -8.42 1.78 -3.35
CA ALA A 101 -7.89 0.43 -3.28
C ALA A 101 -7.59 0.02 -1.82
N ILE A 102 -7.03 0.93 -1.02
CA ILE A 102 -6.75 0.67 0.39
C ILE A 102 -8.04 0.48 1.19
N GLU A 103 -9.05 1.32 0.98
CA GLU A 103 -10.36 1.16 1.64
C GLU A 103 -10.97 -0.23 1.39
N LEU A 104 -10.82 -0.75 0.19
CA LEU A 104 -11.35 -2.06 -0.19
C LEU A 104 -10.52 -3.22 0.35
N LEU A 105 -9.19 -3.09 0.37
CA LEU A 105 -8.26 -4.18 0.71
C LEU A 105 -8.02 -4.33 2.22
N GLN A 106 -8.27 -3.30 3.02
CA GLN A 106 -8.07 -3.36 4.48
C GLN A 106 -9.08 -4.26 5.18
N ASP A 107 -10.29 -4.40 4.65
CA ASP A 107 -11.29 -5.34 5.15
C ASP A 107 -11.38 -6.56 4.24
N ARG A 108 -11.00 -7.72 4.79
CA ARG A 108 -10.91 -8.97 4.03
C ARG A 108 -12.25 -9.43 3.45
N LEU A 109 -13.35 -9.13 4.13
CA LEU A 109 -14.68 -9.47 3.64
C LEU A 109 -15.07 -8.58 2.47
N THR A 110 -14.85 -7.27 2.60
CA THR A 110 -15.09 -6.28 1.55
C THR A 110 -14.26 -6.60 0.30
N GLU A 111 -12.98 -6.94 0.47
CA GLU A 111 -12.12 -7.39 -0.63
C GLU A 111 -12.74 -8.58 -1.38
N LYS A 112 -13.12 -9.63 -0.64
CA LYS A 112 -13.70 -10.84 -1.23
C LYS A 112 -15.02 -10.56 -1.95
N GLN A 113 -15.90 -9.75 -1.38
CA GLN A 113 -17.16 -9.34 -1.99
C GLN A 113 -16.94 -8.56 -3.27
N THR A 114 -16.03 -7.59 -3.25
CA THR A 114 -15.66 -6.78 -4.43
C THR A 114 -15.15 -7.64 -5.58
N LEU A 115 -14.29 -8.63 -5.27
CA LEU A 115 -13.78 -9.56 -6.28
C LEU A 115 -14.89 -10.43 -6.89
N LEU A 116 -15.87 -10.87 -6.07
CA LEU A 116 -17.03 -11.61 -6.57
C LEU A 116 -17.91 -10.76 -7.48
N GLU A 117 -18.19 -9.50 -7.10
CA GLU A 117 -18.95 -8.56 -7.90
C GLU A 117 -18.26 -8.26 -9.25
N ALA A 118 -16.94 -8.29 -9.27
CA ALA A 118 -16.13 -8.18 -10.49
C ALA A 118 -16.07 -9.48 -11.31
N ASN A 119 -16.81 -10.53 -10.95
CA ASN A 119 -16.79 -11.86 -11.57
C ASN A 119 -15.37 -12.50 -11.64
N THR A 120 -14.54 -12.20 -10.65
CA THR A 120 -13.22 -12.80 -10.53
C THR A 120 -13.32 -14.15 -9.82
N GLN A 121 -12.59 -15.15 -10.31
CA GLN A 121 -12.46 -16.43 -9.60
C GLN A 121 -11.65 -16.22 -8.32
N ILE A 122 -12.23 -16.59 -7.19
CA ILE A 122 -11.59 -16.52 -5.88
C ILE A 122 -11.75 -17.84 -5.15
N VAL A 123 -10.85 -18.10 -4.21
CA VAL A 123 -10.97 -19.24 -3.30
C VAL A 123 -12.28 -19.12 -2.52
N PRO A 124 -13.08 -20.21 -2.37
CA PRO A 124 -14.27 -20.22 -1.53
C PRO A 124 -13.96 -19.69 -0.12
N PHE A 125 -14.84 -18.89 0.42
CA PHE A 125 -14.68 -18.34 1.77
C PHE A 125 -16.02 -18.35 2.51
N VAL A 126 -15.95 -18.30 3.83
CA VAL A 126 -17.11 -18.24 4.72
C VAL A 126 -16.92 -17.10 5.70
N GLN A 127 -17.91 -16.25 5.81
CA GLN A 127 -17.98 -15.25 6.87
C GLN A 127 -18.37 -15.92 8.18
N ILE A 128 -17.53 -15.76 9.22
CA ILE A 128 -17.77 -16.33 10.54
C ILE A 128 -18.27 -15.21 11.46
N GLN A 129 -19.50 -15.35 11.93
CA GLN A 129 -20.10 -14.43 12.92
C GLN A 129 -20.43 -15.14 14.23
N THR A 130 -20.58 -16.47 14.18
CA THR A 130 -20.95 -17.29 15.33
C THR A 130 -20.05 -18.53 15.44
N ASN A 131 -20.02 -19.15 16.64
CA ASN A 131 -19.31 -20.41 16.83
C ASN A 131 -19.88 -21.55 15.92
N GLN A 132 -21.15 -21.48 15.55
CA GLN A 132 -21.72 -22.45 14.62
C GLN A 132 -21.19 -22.28 13.19
N ASP A 133 -20.95 -21.03 12.77
CA ASP A 133 -20.36 -20.74 11.45
C ASP A 133 -18.90 -21.24 11.41
N LEU A 134 -18.17 -21.10 12.51
CA LEU A 134 -16.82 -21.64 12.64
C LEU A 134 -16.79 -23.17 12.45
N LEU A 135 -17.69 -23.89 13.12
CA LEU A 135 -17.78 -25.34 12.99
C LEU A 135 -18.10 -25.78 11.55
N LYS A 136 -19.01 -25.05 10.86
CA LYS A 136 -19.32 -25.29 9.46
C LYS A 136 -18.11 -24.98 8.54
N ALA A 137 -17.41 -23.89 8.82
CA ALA A 137 -16.23 -23.51 8.04
C ALA A 137 -15.10 -24.54 8.17
N CYS A 138 -14.87 -25.09 9.37
CA CYS A 138 -13.89 -26.17 9.57
C CYS A 138 -14.16 -27.39 8.69
N LEU A 139 -15.42 -27.72 8.45
CA LEU A 139 -15.78 -28.83 7.58
C LEU A 139 -15.50 -28.58 6.08
N LEU A 140 -15.48 -27.30 5.66
CA LEU A 140 -15.17 -26.94 4.28
C LEU A 140 -13.67 -26.91 3.99
N TYR A 141 -12.85 -26.63 5.00
CA TYR A 141 -11.39 -26.43 4.84
C TYR A 141 -10.54 -27.64 5.27
N THR A 142 -11.14 -28.70 5.82
CA THR A 142 -10.37 -29.84 6.32
C THR A 142 -9.99 -30.87 5.23
N SER A 143 -10.47 -30.73 3.99
CA SER A 143 -10.17 -31.69 2.93
C SER A 143 -8.93 -31.38 2.10
N ASP A 144 -8.46 -30.12 2.04
CA ASP A 144 -7.43 -29.73 1.08
C ASP A 144 -6.08 -29.35 1.69
N ALA A 145 -5.97 -29.19 3.01
CA ALA A 145 -4.72 -28.80 3.67
C ALA A 145 -3.76 -29.97 3.98
N ALA A 146 -4.15 -31.21 3.69
CA ALA A 146 -3.37 -32.39 3.99
C ALA A 146 -2.61 -32.99 2.79
N ASP A 147 -2.84 -32.51 1.57
CA ASP A 147 -2.30 -33.07 0.33
C ASP A 147 -1.25 -32.19 -0.38
N GLU A 148 -0.76 -31.11 0.26
CA GLU A 148 0.38 -30.32 -0.25
C GLU A 148 1.63 -30.46 0.61
#